data_2e20f9039382f02c1691fae574dd3d6f
#
_entry.id   2e20f9039382f02c1691fae574dd3d6f
#
_cell.length_a   1.000
_cell.length_b   1.000
_cell.length_c   1.000
_cell.angle_alpha   90.00
_cell.angle_beta   90.00
_cell.angle_gamma   90.00
#
_symmetry.space_group_name_H-M   'P 1'
#
loop_
_entity.id
_entity.type
_entity.pdbx_description
1 polymer ?
#
loop_
_entity_poly.entity_id
_entity_poly.type
_entity_poly.pdbx_seq_one_letter_code
_entity_poly.pdbx_strand_id
1 'polypeptide(L)'
;TAQARPFKIEGDRATGPGVADMKAGVVANMFAARALKDLGLIDVPMTLMFSPDEELGAPTATRVYRERISGARAVICAEPGFPDGGVTTERRGSGHFHMRISGISAHAGRCYEDGASAILELAHKIVALDAFVDAQAQTIVNTGLISGGNSANAVAPWADARIHITFNTVDAAERLVENVRAVAARTFVPRTTTRISGGIRLHPLEYTADVETLFGMAERACAAMGGYTIRRNRALGASEAGFTASVMGIPSICSMGPEGAELHSPSEYLSVDTVLPRCKMIALTAIQAARAFPSTRV
;
A
#
# COMPACT_ATOMS: atom_id res chain seq x y z
N THR A 1 10.53 -19.51 6.56
CA THR A 1 10.88 -20.11 5.27
C THR A 1 9.91 -21.24 4.93
N ALA A 2 9.75 -21.58 3.64
CA ALA A 2 8.90 -22.68 3.18
C ALA A 2 9.31 -24.04 3.80
N GLN A 3 10.58 -24.23 4.13
CA GLN A 3 11.06 -25.42 4.85
C GLN A 3 10.58 -25.49 6.30
N ALA A 4 10.50 -24.34 6.99
CA ALA A 4 10.04 -24.27 8.38
C ALA A 4 8.50 -24.30 8.50
N ARG A 5 7.79 -23.89 7.45
CA ARG A 5 6.32 -23.86 7.36
C ARG A 5 5.89 -24.44 6.00
N PRO A 6 5.93 -25.77 5.81
CA PRO A 6 5.50 -26.35 4.52
C PRO A 6 4.02 -26.11 4.29
N PHE A 7 3.63 -26.05 3.01
CA PHE A 7 2.23 -25.97 2.63
C PHE A 7 1.46 -27.19 3.13
N LYS A 8 0.31 -26.95 3.79
CA LYS A 8 -0.60 -28.00 4.28
C LYS A 8 -2.03 -27.56 4.06
N ILE A 9 -2.91 -28.54 3.87
CA ILE A 9 -4.37 -28.35 3.88
C ILE A 9 -4.93 -29.21 5.01
N GLU A 10 -5.67 -28.61 5.92
CA GLU A 10 -6.37 -29.27 7.03
C GLU A 10 -7.82 -28.74 7.06
N GLY A 11 -8.74 -29.61 6.65
CA GLY A 11 -10.14 -29.20 6.47
C GLY A 11 -10.29 -28.13 5.39
N ASP A 12 -10.88 -27.01 5.74
CA ASP A 12 -11.09 -25.85 4.87
C ASP A 12 -9.91 -24.84 4.90
N ARG A 13 -8.85 -25.12 5.65
CA ARG A 13 -7.70 -24.22 5.79
C ARG A 13 -6.45 -24.74 5.09
N ALA A 14 -5.88 -23.89 4.26
CA ALA A 14 -4.51 -24.08 3.77
C ALA A 14 -3.58 -23.13 4.51
N THR A 15 -2.42 -23.63 4.91
CA THR A 15 -1.37 -22.88 5.63
C THR A 15 -0.05 -22.95 4.88
N GLY A 16 0.79 -21.94 5.05
CA GLY A 16 2.10 -21.84 4.44
C GLY A 16 2.48 -20.39 4.17
N PRO A 17 3.76 -20.06 3.95
CA PRO A 17 4.20 -18.69 3.72
C PRO A 17 3.59 -18.09 2.45
N GLY A 18 2.89 -16.96 2.57
CA GLY A 18 2.26 -16.27 1.46
C GLY A 18 1.09 -17.05 0.84
N VAL A 19 0.49 -17.99 1.58
CA VAL A 19 -0.61 -18.81 1.06
C VAL A 19 -1.85 -17.96 0.77
N ALA A 20 -2.13 -16.98 1.61
CA ALA A 20 -3.16 -15.99 1.41
C ALA A 20 -2.61 -14.73 0.73
N ASP A 21 -1.48 -14.23 1.19
CA ASP A 21 -0.84 -13.00 0.74
C ASP A 21 0.43 -13.26 -0.08
N MET A 22 0.29 -13.28 -1.45
CA MET A 22 -1.01 -13.43 -2.16
C MET A 22 -0.94 -14.55 -3.22
N LYS A 23 -0.29 -15.70 -2.90
CA LYS A 23 -0.16 -16.82 -3.86
C LYS A 23 -1.51 -17.36 -4.31
N ALA A 24 -2.51 -17.39 -3.42
CA ALA A 24 -3.86 -17.79 -3.78
C ALA A 24 -4.48 -16.83 -4.82
N GLY A 25 -4.26 -15.53 -4.68
CA GLY A 25 -4.68 -14.53 -5.66
C GLY A 25 -3.99 -14.70 -7.01
N VAL A 26 -2.69 -15.00 -7.01
CA VAL A 26 -1.93 -15.33 -8.24
C VAL A 26 -2.59 -16.52 -8.96
N VAL A 27 -2.85 -17.60 -8.24
CA VAL A 27 -3.50 -18.80 -8.79
C VAL A 27 -4.91 -18.47 -9.30
N ALA A 28 -5.71 -17.73 -8.52
CA ALA A 28 -7.06 -17.35 -8.93
C ALA A 28 -7.08 -16.52 -10.23
N ASN A 29 -6.16 -15.55 -10.36
CA ASN A 29 -6.02 -14.76 -11.59
C ASN A 29 -5.63 -15.62 -12.79
N MET A 30 -4.69 -16.55 -12.62
CA MET A 30 -4.27 -17.46 -13.70
C MET A 30 -5.42 -18.36 -14.18
N PHE A 31 -6.17 -18.95 -13.25
CA PHE A 31 -7.32 -19.80 -13.60
C PHE A 31 -8.50 -19.01 -14.18
N ALA A 32 -8.77 -17.81 -13.67
CA ALA A 32 -9.77 -16.91 -14.22
C ALA A 32 -9.45 -16.55 -15.69
N ALA A 33 -8.23 -16.11 -15.95
CA ALA A 33 -7.77 -15.76 -17.29
C ALA A 33 -7.78 -16.97 -18.23
N ARG A 34 -7.36 -18.14 -17.75
CA ARG A 34 -7.39 -19.39 -18.51
C ARG A 34 -8.82 -19.76 -18.89
N ALA A 35 -9.76 -19.74 -17.95
CA ALA A 35 -11.17 -20.05 -18.20
C ALA A 35 -11.78 -19.08 -19.23
N LEU A 36 -11.52 -17.78 -19.09
CA LEU A 36 -12.01 -16.77 -20.04
C LEU A 36 -11.49 -17.01 -21.45
N LYS A 37 -10.22 -17.38 -21.58
CA LYS A 37 -9.59 -17.69 -22.87
C LYS A 37 -10.18 -18.98 -23.48
N ASP A 38 -10.20 -20.06 -22.70
CA ASP A 38 -10.62 -21.40 -23.21
C ASP A 38 -12.11 -21.44 -23.62
N LEU A 39 -12.93 -20.62 -22.95
CA LEU A 39 -14.37 -20.51 -23.25
C LEU A 39 -14.70 -19.40 -24.26
N GLY A 40 -13.71 -18.60 -24.69
CA GLY A 40 -13.94 -17.48 -25.61
C GLY A 40 -14.89 -16.41 -25.09
N LEU A 41 -14.88 -16.16 -23.77
CA LEU A 41 -15.84 -15.26 -23.12
C LEU A 41 -15.39 -13.79 -23.06
N ILE A 42 -14.17 -13.51 -23.47
CA ILE A 42 -13.61 -12.15 -23.49
C ILE A 42 -12.89 -11.92 -24.83
N ASP A 43 -13.19 -10.81 -25.47
CA ASP A 43 -12.69 -10.38 -26.77
C ASP A 43 -11.67 -9.23 -26.72
N VAL A 44 -11.31 -8.83 -25.50
CA VAL A 44 -10.29 -7.79 -25.26
C VAL A 44 -9.02 -8.41 -24.70
N PRO A 45 -7.84 -7.78 -24.94
CA PRO A 45 -6.59 -8.25 -24.34
C PRO A 45 -6.65 -8.29 -22.82
N MET A 46 -6.15 -9.38 -22.23
CA MET A 46 -5.93 -9.52 -20.79
C MET A 46 -4.44 -9.53 -20.49
N THR A 47 -4.02 -8.74 -19.52
CA THR A 47 -2.65 -8.72 -19.01
C THR A 47 -2.63 -9.18 -17.56
N LEU A 48 -1.89 -10.25 -17.28
CA LEU A 48 -1.61 -10.68 -15.92
C LEU A 48 -0.29 -10.03 -15.47
N MET A 49 -0.34 -9.29 -14.35
CA MET A 49 0.82 -8.65 -13.75
C MET A 49 1.11 -9.28 -12.39
N PHE A 50 2.33 -9.69 -12.16
CA PHE A 50 2.81 -10.23 -10.89
C PHE A 50 4.03 -9.45 -10.46
N SER A 51 3.91 -8.71 -9.38
CA SER A 51 4.95 -7.86 -8.83
C SER A 51 5.75 -8.64 -7.77
N PRO A 52 7.09 -8.59 -7.81
CA PRO A 52 7.92 -9.24 -6.80
C PRO A 52 8.24 -8.33 -5.60
N ASP A 53 7.84 -7.05 -5.63
CA ASP A 53 8.31 -6.01 -4.73
C ASP A 53 7.20 -5.14 -4.10
N GLU A 54 5.96 -5.67 -4.06
CA GLU A 54 4.82 -4.98 -3.44
C GLU A 54 5.09 -4.63 -1.99
N GLU A 55 5.58 -5.58 -1.20
CA GLU A 55 5.93 -5.45 0.22
C GLU A 55 7.02 -4.39 0.50
N LEU A 56 7.77 -4.04 -0.54
CA LEU A 56 8.77 -2.99 -0.50
C LEU A 56 8.24 -1.64 -1.01
N GLY A 57 6.93 -1.55 -1.34
CA GLY A 57 6.28 -0.38 -1.92
C GLY A 57 6.40 -0.29 -3.43
N ALA A 58 6.53 -1.43 -4.11
CA ALA A 58 6.52 -1.58 -5.57
C ALA A 58 7.48 -0.64 -6.36
N PRO A 59 8.74 -0.46 -5.93
CA PRO A 59 9.63 0.53 -6.55
C PRO A 59 9.96 0.24 -8.02
N THR A 60 9.89 -1.02 -8.46
CA THR A 60 10.16 -1.40 -9.85
C THR A 60 8.88 -1.68 -10.63
N ALA A 61 7.85 -2.22 -9.97
CA ALA A 61 6.59 -2.61 -10.61
C ALA A 61 5.84 -1.41 -11.20
N THR A 62 5.83 -0.26 -10.53
CA THR A 62 5.12 0.96 -10.98
C THR A 62 5.56 1.44 -12.36
N ARG A 63 6.85 1.30 -12.71
CA ARG A 63 7.35 1.59 -14.06
C ARG A 63 6.77 0.62 -15.09
N VAL A 64 6.79 -0.66 -14.77
CA VAL A 64 6.26 -1.71 -15.66
C VAL A 64 4.75 -1.55 -15.87
N TYR A 65 4.00 -1.15 -14.83
CA TYR A 65 2.58 -0.83 -14.96
C TYR A 65 2.34 0.28 -15.97
N ARG A 66 3.05 1.40 -15.89
CA ARG A 66 2.94 2.50 -16.86
C ARG A 66 3.21 2.03 -18.28
N GLU A 67 4.23 1.19 -18.48
CA GLU A 67 4.63 0.70 -19.79
C GLU A 67 3.64 -0.32 -20.39
N ARG A 68 2.99 -1.14 -19.55
CA ARG A 68 2.27 -2.33 -20.00
C ARG A 68 0.75 -2.22 -19.94
N ILE A 69 0.20 -1.43 -19.02
CA ILE A 69 -1.24 -1.36 -18.79
C ILE A 69 -1.81 0.05 -18.86
N SER A 70 -1.10 1.05 -19.40
CA SER A 70 -1.59 2.42 -19.53
C SER A 70 -2.93 2.58 -20.27
N GLY A 71 -3.28 1.62 -21.13
CA GLY A 71 -4.57 1.61 -21.85
C GLY A 71 -5.58 0.60 -21.29
N ALA A 72 -5.36 0.06 -20.11
CA ALA A 72 -6.28 -0.91 -19.52
C ALA A 72 -7.63 -0.27 -19.19
N ARG A 73 -8.71 -1.03 -19.38
CA ARG A 73 -10.09 -0.60 -19.07
C ARG A 73 -10.39 -0.66 -17.58
N ALA A 74 -9.82 -1.64 -16.89
CA ALA A 74 -9.93 -1.83 -15.45
C ALA A 74 -8.78 -2.70 -14.93
N VAL A 75 -8.51 -2.59 -13.62
CA VAL A 75 -7.59 -3.45 -12.88
C VAL A 75 -8.34 -4.18 -11.78
N ILE A 76 -8.20 -5.49 -11.75
CA ILE A 76 -8.73 -6.38 -10.71
C ILE A 76 -7.55 -6.92 -9.92
N CYS A 77 -7.34 -6.38 -8.73
CA CYS A 77 -6.24 -6.76 -7.86
C CYS A 77 -6.68 -7.91 -6.93
N ALA A 78 -5.99 -9.05 -7.03
CA ALA A 78 -6.32 -10.26 -6.30
C ALA A 78 -5.58 -10.40 -4.96
N GLU A 79 -5.30 -9.28 -4.29
CA GLU A 79 -4.97 -9.28 -2.87
C GLU A 79 -5.97 -10.12 -2.07
N PRO A 80 -5.61 -10.64 -0.89
CA PRO A 80 -6.50 -11.49 -0.11
C PRO A 80 -7.86 -10.85 0.15
N GLY A 81 -8.91 -11.62 -0.06
CA GLY A 81 -10.24 -11.32 0.45
C GLY A 81 -10.29 -11.47 1.96
N PHE A 82 -11.17 -10.72 2.62
CA PHE A 82 -11.37 -10.83 4.06
C PHE A 82 -12.31 -12.01 4.40
N PRO A 83 -12.12 -12.66 5.56
CA PRO A 83 -12.93 -13.82 5.97
C PRO A 83 -14.44 -13.58 6.07
N ASP A 84 -14.86 -12.33 6.01
CA ASP A 84 -16.26 -11.91 6.04
C ASP A 84 -16.85 -11.61 4.65
N GLY A 85 -16.16 -12.03 3.59
CA GLY A 85 -16.52 -11.73 2.21
C GLY A 85 -16.04 -10.35 1.74
N GLY A 86 -15.23 -9.65 2.54
CA GLY A 86 -14.80 -8.29 2.23
C GLY A 86 -14.02 -8.17 0.91
N VAL A 87 -14.40 -7.16 0.12
CA VAL A 87 -13.71 -6.67 -1.07
C VAL A 87 -13.34 -5.21 -0.82
N THR A 88 -12.10 -4.86 -1.05
CA THR A 88 -11.60 -3.54 -0.71
C THR A 88 -11.99 -2.51 -1.75
N THR A 89 -12.79 -1.54 -1.33
CA THR A 89 -13.20 -0.36 -2.11
C THR A 89 -12.45 0.90 -1.73
N GLU A 90 -11.77 0.89 -0.59
CA GLU A 90 -10.90 1.97 -0.12
C GLU A 90 -9.65 1.39 0.55
N ARG A 91 -8.48 1.96 0.25
CA ARG A 91 -7.20 1.65 0.92
C ARG A 91 -6.43 2.90 1.27
N ARG A 92 -5.76 2.90 2.41
CA ARG A 92 -4.80 3.96 2.72
C ARG A 92 -3.58 3.87 1.81
N GLY A 93 -3.00 5.02 1.53
CA GLY A 93 -1.65 5.13 1.02
C GLY A 93 -0.63 5.25 2.14
N SER A 94 0.64 5.08 1.81
CA SER A 94 1.75 5.21 2.74
C SER A 94 2.98 5.85 2.12
N GLY A 95 3.82 6.41 2.98
CA GLY A 95 5.10 6.96 2.58
C GLY A 95 6.12 6.91 3.71
N HIS A 96 7.38 7.02 3.33
CA HIS A 96 8.49 7.06 4.28
C HIS A 96 9.44 8.20 3.96
N PHE A 97 9.96 8.82 5.01
CA PHE A 97 11.04 9.78 4.91
C PHE A 97 12.21 9.37 5.79
N HIS A 98 13.39 9.74 5.33
CA HIS A 98 14.62 9.70 6.07
C HIS A 98 15.13 11.13 6.22
N MET A 99 15.23 11.60 7.45
CA MET A 99 15.70 12.92 7.81
C MET A 99 17.04 12.80 8.50
N ARG A 100 18.05 13.50 8.01
CA ARG A 100 19.39 13.57 8.57
C ARG A 100 19.72 15.02 8.90
N ILE A 101 20.20 15.24 10.10
CA ILE A 101 20.56 16.58 10.60
C ILE A 101 22.04 16.58 10.94
N SER A 102 22.74 17.59 10.46
CA SER A 102 24.12 17.88 10.82
C SER A 102 24.16 19.11 11.69
N GLY A 103 24.91 19.04 12.76
CA GLY A 103 25.18 20.12 13.70
C GLY A 103 26.69 20.34 13.90
N ILE A 104 27.06 20.96 14.98
CA ILE A 104 28.46 21.28 15.34
C ILE A 104 28.73 20.74 16.75
N SER A 105 29.76 19.90 16.87
CA SER A 105 30.18 19.40 18.18
C SER A 105 30.91 20.45 18.99
N ALA A 106 30.64 20.51 20.29
CA ALA A 106 31.36 21.31 21.26
C ALA A 106 31.31 20.65 22.64
N HIS A 107 32.22 20.98 23.54
CA HIS A 107 32.17 20.46 24.91
C HIS A 107 31.03 21.13 25.68
N ALA A 108 30.01 20.39 26.10
CA ALA A 108 28.78 20.93 26.65
C ALA A 108 28.98 21.80 27.91
N GLY A 109 29.98 21.50 28.75
CA GLY A 109 30.24 22.26 29.98
C GLY A 109 31.26 23.39 29.82
N ARG A 110 31.95 23.53 28.67
CA ARG A 110 33.04 24.54 28.50
C ARG A 110 32.75 25.57 27.43
N CYS A 111 32.15 25.15 26.34
CA CYS A 111 31.93 25.98 25.14
C CYS A 111 30.65 25.60 24.42
N TYR A 112 29.54 25.51 25.16
CA TYR A 112 28.24 25.09 24.64
C TYR A 112 27.80 25.95 23.45
N GLU A 113 28.03 27.26 23.50
CA GLU A 113 27.65 28.23 22.46
C GLU A 113 28.39 28.03 21.12
N ASP A 114 29.56 27.38 21.15
CA ASP A 114 30.31 27.07 19.93
C ASP A 114 29.67 25.92 19.16
N GLY A 115 28.82 25.13 19.83
CA GLY A 115 28.08 23.99 19.24
C GLY A 115 26.80 24.38 18.54
N ALA A 116 26.25 23.41 17.81
CA ALA A 116 24.87 23.44 17.25
C ALA A 116 24.26 22.04 17.35
N SER A 117 23.27 21.87 18.22
CA SER A 117 22.75 20.56 18.57
C SER A 117 21.80 20.03 17.48
N ALA A 118 22.22 19.00 16.77
CA ALA A 118 21.38 18.29 15.82
C ALA A 118 20.23 17.52 16.50
N ILE A 119 20.43 17.03 17.73
CA ILE A 119 19.36 16.38 18.50
C ILE A 119 18.28 17.39 18.88
N LEU A 120 18.65 18.60 19.32
CA LEU A 120 17.67 19.63 19.65
C LEU A 120 16.89 20.07 18.40
N GLU A 121 17.57 20.25 17.27
CA GLU A 121 16.92 20.51 15.98
C GLU A 121 15.91 19.42 15.61
N LEU A 122 16.30 18.15 15.75
CA LEU A 122 15.41 17.01 15.49
C LEU A 122 14.20 17.00 16.45
N ALA A 123 14.40 17.30 17.73
CA ALA A 123 13.32 17.34 18.71
C ALA A 123 12.24 18.38 18.33
N HIS A 124 12.66 19.59 17.92
CA HIS A 124 11.73 20.61 17.43
C HIS A 124 10.98 20.15 16.17
N LYS A 125 11.67 19.49 15.25
CA LYS A 125 11.03 18.96 14.03
C LYS A 125 10.03 17.85 14.32
N ILE A 126 10.33 16.95 15.27
CA ILE A 126 9.40 15.88 15.67
C ILE A 126 8.11 16.49 16.22
N VAL A 127 8.20 17.46 17.12
CA VAL A 127 7.03 18.17 17.68
C VAL A 127 6.23 18.87 16.57
N ALA A 128 6.92 19.52 15.62
CA ALA A 128 6.26 20.17 14.49
C ALA A 128 5.59 19.17 13.53
N LEU A 129 6.15 17.98 13.35
CA LEU A 129 5.57 16.92 12.52
C LEU A 129 4.35 16.27 13.17
N ASP A 130 4.34 16.12 14.49
CA ASP A 130 3.21 15.55 15.24
C ASP A 130 1.93 16.38 15.08
N ALA A 131 2.06 17.69 14.85
CA ALA A 131 0.92 18.56 14.59
C ALA A 131 0.14 18.26 13.30
N PHE A 132 0.66 17.40 12.41
CA PHE A 132 -0.03 16.96 11.20
C PHE A 132 -0.76 15.63 11.36
N VAL A 133 -0.76 15.05 12.55
CA VAL A 133 -1.62 13.90 12.87
C VAL A 133 -3.06 14.39 13.02
N ASP A 134 -3.94 13.87 12.17
CA ASP A 134 -5.38 14.20 12.19
C ASP A 134 -6.19 12.90 12.19
N ALA A 135 -6.83 12.63 13.34
CA ALA A 135 -7.65 11.43 13.50
C ALA A 135 -8.94 11.49 12.66
N GLN A 136 -9.48 12.68 12.38
CA GLN A 136 -10.69 12.84 11.56
C GLN A 136 -10.37 12.65 10.07
N ALA A 137 -9.32 13.30 9.59
CA ALA A 137 -8.80 13.10 8.24
C ALA A 137 -8.07 11.76 8.08
N GLN A 138 -7.82 11.06 9.20
CA GLN A 138 -7.10 9.79 9.26
C GLN A 138 -5.70 9.87 8.62
N THR A 139 -5.04 11.01 8.76
CA THR A 139 -3.65 11.20 8.41
C THR A 139 -2.77 10.93 9.63
N ILE A 140 -1.67 10.22 9.40
CA ILE A 140 -0.70 9.89 10.46
C ILE A 140 0.69 10.32 9.99
N VAL A 141 1.43 10.94 10.90
CA VAL A 141 2.86 11.18 10.76
C VAL A 141 3.53 10.59 11.98
N ASN A 142 4.29 9.53 11.80
CA ASN A 142 4.94 8.82 12.89
C ASN A 142 6.47 8.84 12.74
N THR A 143 7.17 9.47 13.67
CA THR A 143 8.62 9.34 13.77
C THR A 143 8.95 8.08 14.56
N GLY A 144 9.08 6.95 13.86
CA GLY A 144 9.21 5.63 14.47
C GLY A 144 10.62 5.25 14.94
N LEU A 145 11.65 5.87 14.36
CA LEU A 145 13.04 5.61 14.73
C LEU A 145 13.82 6.91 14.80
N ILE A 146 14.65 7.04 15.82
CA ILE A 146 15.61 8.16 16.00
C ILE A 146 16.95 7.64 16.48
N SER A 147 18.02 8.34 16.09
CA SER A 147 19.37 8.18 16.65
C SER A 147 20.13 9.49 16.56
N GLY A 148 21.17 9.67 17.37
CA GLY A 148 21.97 10.89 17.33
C GLY A 148 23.01 11.04 18.43
N GLY A 149 23.93 11.98 18.21
CA GLY A 149 24.99 12.30 19.15
C GLY A 149 26.08 11.23 19.27
N ASN A 150 27.12 11.54 20.02
CA ASN A 150 28.24 10.64 20.28
C ASN A 150 28.48 10.45 21.78
N SER A 151 28.18 11.47 22.61
CA SER A 151 28.46 11.46 24.05
C SER A 151 27.57 12.50 24.76
N ALA A 152 27.18 12.22 25.99
CA ALA A 152 26.33 13.10 26.80
C ALA A 152 26.99 14.45 27.17
N ASN A 153 28.31 14.51 27.22
CA ASN A 153 29.07 15.70 27.53
C ASN A 153 29.50 16.52 26.30
N ALA A 154 28.97 16.21 25.13
CA ALA A 154 29.19 16.92 23.88
C ALA A 154 27.86 17.35 23.23
N VAL A 155 27.85 18.55 22.64
CA VAL A 155 26.77 19.01 21.77
C VAL A 155 26.68 18.05 20.58
N ALA A 156 25.49 17.54 20.28
CA ALA A 156 25.29 16.49 19.28
C ALA A 156 25.56 16.99 17.85
N PRO A 157 26.57 16.45 17.14
CA PRO A 157 26.92 16.92 15.79
C PRO A 157 26.05 16.30 14.71
N TRP A 158 25.25 15.29 15.01
CA TRP A 158 24.34 14.63 14.06
C TRP A 158 23.10 14.07 14.75
N ALA A 159 22.02 13.96 13.99
CA ALA A 159 20.82 13.21 14.35
C ALA A 159 20.19 12.62 13.09
N ASP A 160 19.45 11.53 13.26
CA ASP A 160 18.79 10.77 12.19
C ASP A 160 17.39 10.36 12.63
N ALA A 161 16.42 10.45 11.72
CA ALA A 161 15.05 10.02 11.98
C ALA A 161 14.45 9.28 10.77
N ARG A 162 13.65 8.25 11.08
CA ARG A 162 12.79 7.56 10.11
C ARG A 162 11.34 7.90 10.42
N ILE A 163 10.66 8.45 9.42
CA ILE A 163 9.30 8.96 9.52
C ILE A 163 8.41 8.14 8.58
N HIS A 164 7.31 7.64 9.11
CA HIS A 164 6.25 6.99 8.36
C HIS A 164 5.05 7.92 8.27
N ILE A 165 4.42 7.98 7.09
CA ILE A 165 3.15 8.70 6.90
C ILE A 165 2.09 7.77 6.32
N THR A 166 0.83 7.96 6.72
CA THR A 166 -0.34 7.34 6.08
C THR A 166 -1.42 8.38 5.81
N PHE A 167 -2.19 8.14 4.76
CA PHE A 167 -3.21 9.05 4.26
C PHE A 167 -4.29 8.28 3.49
N ASN A 168 -5.47 8.88 3.31
CA ASN A 168 -6.61 8.24 2.63
C ASN A 168 -6.84 8.76 1.21
N THR A 169 -6.36 9.96 0.89
CA THR A 169 -6.58 10.61 -0.40
C THR A 169 -5.27 11.10 -1.01
N VAL A 170 -5.26 11.32 -2.32
CA VAL A 170 -4.12 11.91 -3.05
C VAL A 170 -3.83 13.30 -2.52
N ASP A 171 -4.86 14.13 -2.35
CA ASP A 171 -4.72 15.48 -1.80
C ASP A 171 -4.10 15.49 -0.40
N ALA A 172 -4.50 14.56 0.47
CA ALA A 172 -3.90 14.43 1.80
C ALA A 172 -2.44 14.00 1.72
N ALA A 173 -2.10 13.11 0.78
CA ALA A 173 -0.73 12.67 0.53
C ALA A 173 0.17 13.85 0.12
N GLU A 174 -0.28 14.64 -0.85
CA GLU A 174 0.46 15.79 -1.36
C GLU A 174 0.69 16.81 -0.25
N ARG A 175 -0.36 17.19 0.48
CA ARG A 175 -0.25 18.10 1.64
C ARG A 175 0.70 17.59 2.71
N LEU A 176 0.64 16.28 3.05
CA LEU A 176 1.56 15.71 4.04
C LEU A 176 3.01 15.75 3.56
N VAL A 177 3.27 15.42 2.30
CA VAL A 177 4.62 15.50 1.72
C VAL A 177 5.16 16.93 1.76
N GLU A 178 4.34 17.92 1.39
CA GLU A 178 4.71 19.33 1.45
C GLU A 178 4.98 19.77 2.89
N ASN A 179 4.13 19.43 3.84
CA ASN A 179 4.28 19.76 5.26
C ASN A 179 5.55 19.14 5.84
N VAL A 180 5.82 17.87 5.58
CA VAL A 180 7.05 17.20 6.05
C VAL A 180 8.29 17.87 5.47
N ARG A 181 8.26 18.25 4.20
CA ARG A 181 9.37 18.97 3.54
C ARG A 181 9.53 20.38 4.09
N ALA A 182 8.43 21.09 4.35
CA ALA A 182 8.46 22.43 4.95
C ALA A 182 9.07 22.39 6.36
N VAL A 183 8.70 21.43 7.21
CA VAL A 183 9.34 21.25 8.52
C VAL A 183 10.81 20.90 8.38
N ALA A 184 11.19 20.06 7.43
CA ALA A 184 12.59 19.75 7.17
C ALA A 184 13.40 20.98 6.76
N ALA A 185 12.83 21.85 5.93
CA ALA A 185 13.48 23.08 5.45
C ALA A 185 13.62 24.17 6.54
N ARG A 186 12.73 24.17 7.56
CA ARG A 186 12.79 25.13 8.65
C ARG A 186 13.96 24.82 9.58
N THR A 187 14.79 25.82 9.88
CA THR A 187 15.87 25.72 10.88
C THR A 187 15.39 26.26 12.22
N PHE A 188 15.41 25.43 13.27
CA PHE A 188 15.08 25.82 14.65
C PHE A 188 16.33 26.14 15.47
N VAL A 189 17.41 25.40 15.24
CA VAL A 189 18.71 25.61 15.89
C VAL A 189 19.68 26.21 14.88
N PRO A 190 20.15 27.46 15.05
CA PRO A 190 21.09 28.08 14.12
C PRO A 190 22.33 27.21 13.86
N ARG A 191 22.86 27.26 12.64
CA ARG A 191 24.05 26.52 12.19
C ARG A 191 23.85 25.00 12.04
N THR A 192 22.62 24.48 12.20
CA THR A 192 22.29 23.10 11.78
C THR A 192 21.88 23.05 10.31
N THR A 193 22.03 21.89 9.69
CA THR A 193 21.54 21.62 8.33
C THR A 193 20.75 20.33 8.30
N THR A 194 19.63 20.32 7.59
CA THR A 194 18.76 19.14 7.44
C THR A 194 18.76 18.66 5.99
N ARG A 195 18.90 17.37 5.80
CA ARG A 195 18.66 16.67 4.53
C ARG A 195 17.50 15.73 4.71
N ILE A 196 16.59 15.71 3.75
CA ILE A 196 15.44 14.80 3.75
C ILE A 196 15.37 14.07 2.41
N SER A 197 15.07 12.79 2.47
CA SER A 197 14.81 11.93 1.32
C SER A 197 13.57 11.09 1.56
N GLY A 198 12.96 10.55 0.49
CA GLY A 198 11.74 9.77 0.59
C GLY A 198 10.53 10.52 0.05
N GLY A 199 9.34 10.00 0.35
CA GLY A 199 8.06 10.47 -0.15
C GLY A 199 7.01 9.36 -0.10
N ILE A 200 5.99 9.47 -0.96
CA ILE A 200 4.94 8.46 -1.13
C ILE A 200 5.59 7.15 -1.64
N ARG A 201 5.17 6.03 -1.08
CA ARG A 201 5.56 4.68 -1.53
C ARG A 201 4.40 3.95 -2.19
N LEU A 202 3.27 3.90 -1.53
CA LEU A 202 2.04 3.32 -2.07
C LEU A 202 0.94 4.38 -2.02
N HIS A 203 0.26 4.57 -3.14
CA HIS A 203 -0.83 5.52 -3.29
C HIS A 203 -2.12 4.98 -2.67
N PRO A 204 -3.07 5.84 -2.26
CA PRO A 204 -4.34 5.40 -1.74
C PRO A 204 -5.23 4.86 -2.87
N LEU A 205 -6.09 3.92 -2.56
CA LEU A 205 -7.25 3.58 -3.37
C LEU A 205 -8.44 4.35 -2.79
N GLU A 206 -8.85 5.41 -3.46
CA GLU A 206 -9.99 6.23 -3.03
C GLU A 206 -11.30 5.60 -3.49
N TYR A 207 -12.36 5.79 -2.71
CA TYR A 207 -13.71 5.40 -3.11
C TYR A 207 -14.24 6.35 -4.19
N THR A 208 -14.39 5.85 -5.41
CA THR A 208 -14.83 6.60 -6.58
C THR A 208 -16.03 5.93 -7.23
N ALA A 209 -16.69 6.62 -8.16
CA ALA A 209 -17.79 6.05 -8.95
C ALA A 209 -17.33 4.80 -9.76
N ASP A 210 -16.08 4.77 -10.19
CA ASP A 210 -15.52 3.62 -10.91
C ASP A 210 -15.33 2.41 -9.98
N VAL A 211 -14.84 2.65 -8.75
CA VAL A 211 -14.72 1.61 -7.72
C VAL A 211 -16.11 1.05 -7.36
N GLU A 212 -17.11 1.92 -7.19
CA GLU A 212 -18.49 1.50 -6.93
C GLU A 212 -19.05 0.68 -8.09
N THR A 213 -18.77 1.08 -9.32
CA THR A 213 -19.18 0.34 -10.52
C THR A 213 -18.55 -1.06 -10.57
N LEU A 214 -17.24 -1.17 -10.28
CA LEU A 214 -16.53 -2.44 -10.21
C LEU A 214 -17.05 -3.33 -9.08
N PHE A 215 -17.32 -2.75 -7.91
CA PHE A 215 -17.92 -3.50 -6.80
C PHE A 215 -19.31 -4.03 -7.15
N GLY A 216 -20.17 -3.23 -7.77
CA GLY A 216 -21.47 -3.68 -8.25
C GLY A 216 -21.37 -4.78 -9.31
N MET A 217 -20.33 -4.79 -10.15
CA MET A 217 -20.05 -5.90 -11.08
C MET A 217 -19.70 -7.18 -10.31
N ALA A 218 -18.88 -7.09 -9.27
CA ALA A 218 -18.53 -8.22 -8.44
C ALA A 218 -19.75 -8.76 -7.67
N GLU A 219 -20.62 -7.90 -7.15
CA GLU A 219 -21.89 -8.32 -6.52
C GLU A 219 -22.78 -9.09 -7.51
N ARG A 220 -22.95 -8.57 -8.74
CA ARG A 220 -23.74 -9.29 -9.79
C ARG A 220 -23.09 -10.61 -10.16
N ALA A 221 -21.75 -10.69 -10.22
CA ALA A 221 -21.04 -11.94 -10.46
C ALA A 221 -21.33 -12.96 -9.35
N CYS A 222 -21.30 -12.52 -8.09
CA CYS A 222 -21.62 -13.37 -6.93
C CYS A 222 -23.08 -13.85 -6.93
N ALA A 223 -24.03 -12.97 -7.25
CA ALA A 223 -25.44 -13.34 -7.38
C ALA A 223 -25.67 -14.41 -8.48
N ALA A 224 -24.99 -14.27 -9.61
CA ALA A 224 -25.07 -15.23 -10.71
C ALA A 224 -24.47 -16.61 -10.38
N MET A 225 -23.63 -16.72 -9.37
CA MET A 225 -23.01 -17.97 -8.91
C MET A 225 -23.85 -18.73 -7.85
N GLY A 226 -25.05 -18.27 -7.52
CA GLY A 226 -25.91 -18.94 -6.53
C GLY A 226 -25.78 -18.38 -5.12
N GLY A 227 -25.38 -17.11 -4.97
CA GLY A 227 -25.48 -16.39 -3.71
C GLY A 227 -24.21 -16.37 -2.84
N TYR A 228 -23.03 -16.45 -3.45
CA TYR A 228 -21.80 -16.07 -2.76
C TYR A 228 -21.90 -14.60 -2.38
N THR A 229 -21.65 -14.28 -1.11
CA THR A 229 -21.86 -12.93 -0.59
C THR A 229 -20.55 -12.20 -0.43
N ILE A 230 -20.47 -10.96 -0.90
CA ILE A 230 -19.37 -10.05 -0.67
C ILE A 230 -19.87 -8.78 0.03
N ARG A 231 -18.95 -8.04 0.64
CA ARG A 231 -19.24 -6.74 1.24
C ARG A 231 -18.12 -5.74 0.97
N ARG A 232 -18.46 -4.46 1.01
CA ARG A 232 -17.45 -3.40 0.94
C ARG A 232 -16.58 -3.43 2.17
N ASN A 233 -15.29 -3.27 1.96
CA ASN A 233 -14.33 -3.14 3.04
C ASN A 233 -13.38 -1.96 2.79
N ARG A 234 -12.93 -1.38 3.88
CA ARG A 234 -11.89 -0.37 3.92
C ARG A 234 -10.64 -0.96 4.53
N ALA A 235 -9.60 -1.14 3.73
CA ALA A 235 -8.33 -1.68 4.19
C ALA A 235 -7.42 -0.58 4.75
N LEU A 236 -6.76 -0.87 5.87
CA LEU A 236 -5.81 0.05 6.50
C LEU A 236 -4.40 -0.06 5.90
N GLY A 237 -4.08 -1.18 5.25
CA GLY A 237 -2.84 -1.38 4.51
C GLY A 237 -2.97 -0.91 3.05
N ALA A 238 -1.88 -0.43 2.48
CA ALA A 238 -1.79 -0.02 1.09
C ALA A 238 -1.65 -1.23 0.13
N SER A 239 -1.83 -1.02 -1.17
CA SER A 239 -1.52 -1.97 -2.23
C SER A 239 -1.29 -1.26 -3.56
N GLU A 240 -0.86 -2.01 -4.57
CA GLU A 240 -0.63 -1.50 -5.93
C GLU A 240 -1.91 -1.01 -6.64
N ALA A 241 -3.10 -1.46 -6.19
CA ALA A 241 -4.38 -0.96 -6.72
C ALA A 241 -4.54 0.55 -6.53
N GLY A 242 -3.94 1.12 -5.48
CA GLY A 242 -3.89 2.56 -5.28
C GLY A 242 -3.09 3.27 -6.38
N PHE A 243 -1.97 2.71 -6.83
CA PHE A 243 -1.19 3.29 -7.91
C PHE A 243 -1.94 3.28 -9.25
N THR A 244 -2.56 2.15 -9.60
CA THR A 244 -3.32 2.03 -10.85
C THR A 244 -4.54 2.95 -10.87
N ALA A 245 -5.22 3.11 -9.73
CA ALA A 245 -6.36 4.03 -9.60
C ALA A 245 -5.92 5.50 -9.58
N SER A 246 -5.11 5.88 -8.59
CA SER A 246 -4.82 7.29 -8.28
C SER A 246 -3.80 7.93 -9.21
N VAL A 247 -2.84 7.16 -9.74
CA VAL A 247 -1.76 7.69 -10.58
C VAL A 247 -2.01 7.46 -12.06
N MET A 248 -2.57 6.30 -12.40
CA MET A 248 -2.82 5.94 -13.80
C MET A 248 -4.25 6.26 -14.26
N GLY A 249 -5.17 6.59 -13.33
CA GLY A 249 -6.57 6.89 -13.65
C GLY A 249 -7.34 5.69 -14.18
N ILE A 250 -6.90 4.46 -13.86
CA ILE A 250 -7.55 3.24 -14.33
C ILE A 250 -8.54 2.76 -13.25
N PRO A 251 -9.82 2.53 -13.59
CA PRO A 251 -10.77 1.90 -12.66
C PRO A 251 -10.16 0.66 -12.00
N SER A 252 -10.02 0.65 -10.69
CA SER A 252 -9.31 -0.41 -9.97
C SER A 252 -10.09 -0.85 -8.73
N ILE A 253 -10.09 -2.16 -8.45
CA ILE A 253 -10.69 -2.75 -7.25
C ILE A 253 -9.70 -3.75 -6.62
N CYS A 254 -9.73 -3.91 -5.30
CA CYS A 254 -8.74 -4.70 -4.57
C CYS A 254 -9.38 -5.76 -3.66
N SER A 255 -8.56 -6.68 -3.13
CA SER A 255 -9.00 -7.82 -2.31
C SER A 255 -10.03 -8.72 -3.01
N MET A 256 -9.85 -8.89 -4.32
CA MET A 256 -10.69 -9.79 -5.13
C MET A 256 -10.25 -11.26 -5.01
N GLY A 257 -9.07 -11.51 -4.42
CA GLY A 257 -8.53 -12.85 -4.23
C GLY A 257 -9.29 -13.70 -3.20
N PRO A 258 -8.91 -14.98 -3.06
CA PRO A 258 -9.45 -15.88 -2.05
C PRO A 258 -9.30 -15.34 -0.63
N GLU A 259 -10.19 -15.78 0.26
CA GLU A 259 -10.25 -15.26 1.63
C GLU A 259 -9.17 -15.89 2.51
N GLY A 260 -8.52 -15.05 3.31
CA GLY A 260 -7.52 -15.46 4.28
C GLY A 260 -7.33 -14.44 5.38
N ALA A 261 -6.59 -14.83 6.39
CA ALA A 261 -6.27 -13.94 7.49
C ALA A 261 -4.90 -14.27 8.10
N GLU A 262 -4.57 -13.55 9.20
CA GLU A 262 -3.30 -13.66 9.91
C GLU A 262 -2.10 -13.39 9.00
N LEU A 263 -2.28 -12.47 8.02
CA LEU A 263 -1.24 -12.09 7.06
C LEU A 263 0.01 -11.61 7.80
N HIS A 264 1.20 -11.82 7.19
CA HIS A 264 2.51 -11.46 7.75
C HIS A 264 2.82 -12.16 9.08
N SER A 265 2.12 -13.24 9.42
CA SER A 265 2.34 -13.99 10.65
C SER A 265 2.63 -15.47 10.38
N PRO A 266 3.17 -16.20 11.37
CA PRO A 266 3.29 -17.66 11.28
C PRO A 266 1.97 -18.41 11.18
N SER A 267 0.86 -17.76 11.56
CA SER A 267 -0.51 -18.32 11.57
C SER A 267 -1.28 -18.02 10.30
N GLU A 268 -0.65 -17.42 9.29
CA GLU A 268 -1.26 -17.11 8.00
C GLU A 268 -1.99 -18.33 7.42
N TYR A 269 -3.24 -18.12 7.01
CA TYR A 269 -4.06 -19.16 6.40
C TYR A 269 -4.94 -18.62 5.26
N LEU A 270 -5.34 -19.54 4.41
CA LEU A 270 -6.28 -19.37 3.31
C LEU A 270 -7.51 -20.26 3.55
N SER A 271 -8.72 -19.75 3.32
CA SER A 271 -9.95 -20.52 3.28
C SER A 271 -10.11 -21.17 1.89
N VAL A 272 -9.90 -22.48 1.83
CA VAL A 272 -9.85 -23.26 0.57
C VAL A 272 -11.16 -23.16 -0.21
N ASP A 273 -12.30 -23.20 0.50
CA ASP A 273 -13.63 -23.15 -0.10
C ASP A 273 -13.93 -21.84 -0.82
N THR A 274 -13.17 -20.78 -0.55
CA THR A 274 -13.33 -19.49 -1.21
C THR A 274 -12.56 -19.37 -2.54
N VAL A 275 -11.61 -20.27 -2.80
CA VAL A 275 -10.74 -20.19 -3.99
C VAL A 275 -11.55 -20.22 -5.28
N LEU A 276 -12.43 -21.20 -5.43
CA LEU A 276 -13.23 -21.34 -6.66
C LEU A 276 -14.28 -20.23 -6.82
N PRO A 277 -15.07 -19.85 -5.79
CA PRO A 277 -15.97 -18.70 -5.88
C PRO A 277 -15.25 -17.40 -6.26
N ARG A 278 -14.12 -17.09 -5.62
CA ARG A 278 -13.34 -15.88 -5.91
C ARG A 278 -12.73 -15.89 -7.31
N CYS A 279 -12.23 -17.03 -7.78
CA CYS A 279 -11.78 -17.20 -9.16
C CYS A 279 -12.89 -16.90 -10.17
N LYS A 280 -14.09 -17.45 -9.96
CA LYS A 280 -15.27 -17.17 -10.81
C LYS A 280 -15.69 -15.69 -10.72
N MET A 281 -15.68 -15.10 -9.53
CA MET A 281 -16.00 -13.69 -9.32
C MET A 281 -15.05 -12.79 -10.13
N ILE A 282 -13.74 -13.05 -10.08
CA ILE A 282 -12.75 -12.34 -10.89
C ILE A 282 -13.07 -12.44 -12.37
N ALA A 283 -13.31 -13.66 -12.88
CA ALA A 283 -13.60 -13.89 -14.30
C ALA A 283 -14.86 -13.15 -14.76
N LEU A 284 -15.97 -13.28 -14.02
CA LEU A 284 -17.24 -12.65 -14.36
C LEU A 284 -17.19 -11.11 -14.23
N THR A 285 -16.45 -10.60 -13.25
CA THR A 285 -16.21 -9.15 -13.11
C THR A 285 -15.38 -8.63 -14.29
N ALA A 286 -14.37 -9.37 -14.73
CA ALA A 286 -13.55 -9.00 -15.89
C ALA A 286 -14.38 -8.90 -17.18
N ILE A 287 -15.32 -9.83 -17.43
CA ILE A 287 -16.25 -9.76 -18.58
C ILE A 287 -17.09 -8.49 -18.54
N GLN A 288 -17.65 -8.15 -17.37
CA GLN A 288 -18.47 -6.95 -17.21
C GLN A 288 -17.65 -5.68 -17.38
N ALA A 289 -16.46 -5.60 -16.77
CA ALA A 289 -15.56 -4.47 -16.87
C ALA A 289 -15.07 -4.24 -18.31
N ALA A 290 -14.76 -5.31 -19.04
CA ALA A 290 -14.35 -5.22 -20.44
C ALA A 290 -15.42 -4.58 -21.34
N ARG A 291 -16.69 -4.70 -21.00
CA ARG A 291 -17.83 -4.14 -21.75
C ARG A 291 -18.21 -2.74 -21.30
N ALA A 292 -18.06 -2.44 -20.02
CA ALA A 292 -18.55 -1.20 -19.43
C ALA A 292 -17.54 -0.05 -19.54
N PHE A 293 -16.25 -0.33 -19.36
CA PHE A 293 -15.24 0.73 -19.40
C PHE A 293 -14.63 0.86 -20.80
N PRO A 294 -14.54 2.08 -21.35
CA PRO A 294 -13.83 2.31 -22.60
C PRO A 294 -12.33 2.05 -22.44
N SER A 295 -11.63 1.77 -23.54
CA SER A 295 -10.17 1.80 -23.52
C SER A 295 -9.67 3.23 -23.28
N THR A 296 -8.86 3.43 -22.26
CA THR A 296 -8.23 4.73 -21.96
C THR A 296 -7.00 4.96 -22.85
N ARG A 297 -7.09 4.64 -24.17
CA ARG A 297 -5.97 4.97 -25.07
C ARG A 297 -5.70 6.46 -25.02
N VAL A 298 -4.61 6.84 -24.36
CA VAL A 298 -3.95 8.13 -24.52
C VAL A 298 -3.04 8.05 -25.74
#